data_93d6761328815a09e483b3f5920fa885
#
_entry.id   93d6761328815a09e483b3f5920fa885
#
_cell.length_a   1.000
_cell.length_b   1.000
_cell.length_c   1.000
_cell.angle_alpha   90.00
_cell.angle_beta   90.00
_cell.angle_gamma   90.00
#
_symmetry.space_group_name_H-M   'P 1'
#
loop_
_entity.id
_entity.type
_entity.pdbx_description
1 polymer ?
#
loop_
_entity_poly.entity_id
_entity_poly.type
_entity_poly.pdbx_seq_one_letter_code
_entity_poly.pdbx_strand_id
1 'polypeptide(L)'
;RVYLLLAWGDGTKEGKVVIELDATNNPKCSYNFLCLCTGEKGVGEITGLTLHLKGIAFHRCIKGMCLQGGDIEGADGYGGESIYGGEFEDESFENGMSHDQAGVVSMGNSGVNTNTSQFFITLGECTHLDGENNAFGKVVEGMNYVLDIGNGTETDDDDKPLQAVVVKDCGVVS
;
A
#
# COMPACT_ATOMS: atom_id res chain seq x y z
N ARG A 1 9.91 -2.96 11.03
CA ARG A 1 9.86 -3.33 9.61
C ARG A 1 8.81 -4.39 9.37
N VAL A 2 8.14 -4.30 8.24
CA VAL A 2 7.18 -5.28 7.74
C VAL A 2 7.61 -5.78 6.37
N TYR A 3 7.05 -6.91 5.94
CA TYR A 3 7.29 -7.41 4.60
C TYR A 3 5.99 -7.67 3.85
N LEU A 4 6.06 -7.55 2.53
CA LEU A 4 5.08 -8.06 1.59
C LEU A 4 5.78 -9.05 0.67
N LEU A 5 5.27 -10.28 0.58
CA LEU A 5 5.67 -11.23 -0.45
C LEU A 5 4.72 -11.04 -1.63
N LEU A 6 5.21 -10.44 -2.70
CA LEU A 6 4.42 -10.16 -3.89
C LEU A 6 4.51 -11.31 -4.88
N ALA A 7 3.40 -11.63 -5.53
CA ALA A 7 3.34 -12.58 -6.64
C ALA A 7 2.74 -11.91 -7.87
N TRP A 8 3.33 -12.12 -9.04
CA TRP A 8 2.86 -11.55 -10.31
C TRP A 8 3.21 -12.49 -11.49
N GLY A 9 2.86 -12.09 -12.71
CA GLY A 9 3.09 -12.90 -13.89
C GLY A 9 2.36 -14.25 -13.83
N ASP A 10 1.06 -14.25 -13.56
CA ASP A 10 0.23 -15.44 -13.31
C ASP A 10 0.76 -16.34 -12.18
N GLY A 11 1.36 -15.72 -11.17
CA GLY A 11 1.93 -16.42 -10.03
C GLY A 11 3.27 -17.11 -10.30
N THR A 12 3.87 -16.87 -11.46
CA THR A 12 5.17 -17.47 -11.83
C THR A 12 6.36 -16.73 -11.23
N LYS A 13 6.16 -15.48 -10.83
CA LYS A 13 7.20 -14.64 -10.23
C LYS A 13 6.80 -14.26 -8.80
N GLU A 14 7.77 -14.22 -7.91
CA GLU A 14 7.61 -13.81 -6.52
C GLU A 14 8.79 -12.96 -6.08
N GLY A 15 8.54 -12.05 -5.15
CA GLY A 15 9.58 -11.23 -4.55
C GLY A 15 9.17 -10.68 -3.19
N LYS A 16 10.09 -10.74 -2.24
CA LYS A 16 9.90 -10.18 -0.90
C LYS A 16 10.32 -8.72 -0.89
N VAL A 17 9.40 -7.86 -0.47
CA VAL A 17 9.61 -6.43 -0.30
C VAL A 17 9.58 -6.12 1.18
N VAL A 18 10.61 -5.46 1.71
CA VAL A 18 10.68 -5.05 3.12
C VAL A 18 10.49 -3.54 3.19
N ILE A 19 9.59 -3.12 4.07
CA ILE A 19 9.21 -1.73 4.27
C ILE A 19 9.58 -1.32 5.70
N GLU A 20 10.29 -0.21 5.82
CA GLU A 20 10.54 0.46 7.09
C GLU A 20 9.46 1.50 7.31
N LEU A 21 8.75 1.38 8.43
CA LEU A 21 7.65 2.27 8.80
C LEU A 21 8.17 3.48 9.58
N ASP A 22 7.66 4.67 9.28
CA ASP A 22 7.97 5.91 10.00
C ASP A 22 6.99 6.11 11.17
N ALA A 23 7.16 5.31 12.20
CA ALA A 23 6.30 5.36 13.38
C ALA A 23 6.49 6.62 14.23
N THR A 24 7.56 7.38 14.00
CA THR A 24 7.84 8.63 14.72
C THR A 24 6.95 9.77 14.22
N ASN A 25 6.90 9.96 12.91
CA ASN A 25 6.16 11.07 12.31
C ASN A 25 4.74 10.68 11.85
N ASN A 26 4.52 9.39 11.58
CA ASN A 26 3.23 8.86 11.14
C ASN A 26 2.82 7.62 11.95
N PRO A 27 2.63 7.75 13.27
CA PRO A 27 2.33 6.61 14.13
C PRO A 27 1.02 5.89 13.80
N LYS A 28 -0.03 6.61 13.43
CA LYS A 28 -1.34 6.02 13.10
C LYS A 28 -1.31 5.26 11.78
N CYS A 29 -0.78 5.87 10.72
CA CYS A 29 -0.63 5.21 9.42
C CYS A 29 0.27 3.98 9.54
N SER A 30 1.38 4.10 10.26
CA SER A 30 2.33 3.01 10.48
C SER A 30 1.70 1.84 11.25
N TYR A 31 0.98 2.12 12.31
CA TYR A 31 0.32 1.09 13.11
C TYR A 31 -0.83 0.42 12.34
N ASN A 32 -1.61 1.20 11.60
CA ASN A 32 -2.64 0.67 10.70
C ASN A 32 -2.04 -0.33 9.71
N PHE A 33 -0.98 0.07 9.01
CA PHE A 33 -0.31 -0.79 8.03
C PHE A 33 0.33 -2.03 8.67
N LEU A 34 0.98 -1.88 9.83
CA LEU A 34 1.53 -3.00 10.60
C LEU A 34 0.44 -4.06 10.87
N CYS A 35 -0.70 -3.63 11.40
CA CYS A 35 -1.79 -4.53 11.74
C CYS A 35 -2.43 -5.17 10.50
N LEU A 36 -2.49 -4.44 9.38
CA LEU A 36 -2.94 -5.00 8.11
C LEU A 36 -1.97 -6.03 7.55
N CYS A 37 -0.68 -5.91 7.85
CA CYS A 37 0.32 -6.92 7.49
C CYS A 37 0.24 -8.17 8.38
N THR A 38 -0.09 -8.03 9.66
CA THR A 38 -0.16 -9.16 10.60
C THR A 38 -1.53 -9.83 10.64
N GLY A 39 -2.59 -9.10 10.30
CA GLY A 39 -3.98 -9.57 10.43
C GLY A 39 -4.48 -9.63 11.88
N GLU A 40 -3.73 -9.08 12.83
CA GLU A 40 -4.00 -9.21 14.27
C GLU A 40 -5.29 -8.53 14.75
N LYS A 41 -5.85 -7.62 13.98
CA LYS A 41 -7.12 -6.93 14.33
C LYS A 41 -8.37 -7.72 13.95
N GLY A 42 -8.22 -8.83 13.25
CA GLY A 42 -9.34 -9.69 12.89
C GLY A 42 -10.26 -9.07 11.87
N VAL A 43 -11.55 -9.01 12.17
CA VAL A 43 -12.61 -8.59 11.25
C VAL A 43 -12.96 -7.12 11.45
N GLY A 44 -13.11 -6.40 10.35
CA GLY A 44 -13.51 -4.99 10.35
C GLY A 44 -14.96 -4.79 10.80
N GLU A 45 -15.22 -3.76 11.58
CA GLU A 45 -16.56 -3.45 12.11
C GLU A 45 -17.53 -2.98 11.03
N ILE A 46 -17.02 -2.31 10.00
CA ILE A 46 -17.84 -1.72 8.92
C ILE A 46 -18.08 -2.72 7.80
N THR A 47 -17.00 -3.33 7.29
CA THR A 47 -17.09 -4.22 6.11
C THR A 47 -17.41 -5.66 6.46
N GLY A 48 -17.11 -6.11 7.69
CA GLY A 48 -17.19 -7.52 8.06
C GLY A 48 -16.10 -8.38 7.43
N LEU A 49 -15.12 -7.77 6.77
CA LEU A 49 -14.01 -8.46 6.11
C LEU A 49 -12.79 -8.51 7.01
N THR A 50 -11.90 -9.46 6.74
CA THR A 50 -10.62 -9.57 7.48
C THR A 50 -9.74 -8.38 7.16
N LEU A 51 -9.26 -7.70 8.20
CA LEU A 51 -8.32 -6.59 8.10
C LEU A 51 -6.90 -7.13 7.92
N HIS A 52 -6.63 -7.63 6.71
CA HIS A 52 -5.37 -8.29 6.37
C HIS A 52 -5.09 -8.12 4.87
N LEU A 53 -3.86 -7.73 4.53
CA LEU A 53 -3.45 -7.54 3.15
C LEU A 53 -3.19 -8.85 2.39
N LYS A 54 -3.02 -9.96 3.11
CA LYS A 54 -2.75 -11.26 2.50
C LYS A 54 -3.88 -11.68 1.56
N GLY A 55 -3.52 -11.99 0.32
CA GLY A 55 -4.47 -12.38 -0.72
C GLY A 55 -5.07 -11.21 -1.49
N ILE A 56 -4.77 -9.97 -1.13
CA ILE A 56 -5.33 -8.79 -1.77
C ILE A 56 -4.51 -8.40 -3.00
N ALA A 57 -5.19 -8.20 -4.13
CA ALA A 57 -4.58 -7.76 -5.36
C ALA A 57 -4.36 -6.24 -5.38
N PHE A 58 -3.32 -5.81 -6.07
CA PHE A 58 -3.12 -4.40 -6.42
C PHE A 58 -4.08 -4.05 -7.56
N HIS A 59 -4.92 -3.06 -7.34
CA HIS A 59 -5.96 -2.68 -8.30
C HIS A 59 -5.53 -1.59 -9.29
N ARG A 60 -4.35 -0.97 -9.08
CA ARG A 60 -3.87 0.13 -9.92
C ARG A 60 -2.35 0.11 -10.05
N CYS A 61 -1.88 0.22 -11.28
CA CYS A 61 -0.47 0.37 -11.60
C CYS A 61 -0.30 1.45 -12.66
N ILE A 62 0.37 2.54 -12.32
CA ILE A 62 0.69 3.63 -13.25
C ILE A 62 2.20 3.69 -13.39
N LYS A 63 2.72 3.37 -14.58
CA LYS A 63 4.16 3.38 -14.86
C LYS A 63 4.79 4.71 -14.48
N GLY A 64 5.91 4.65 -13.77
CA GLY A 64 6.66 5.82 -13.32
C GLY A 64 6.01 6.58 -12.18
N MET A 65 4.82 6.20 -11.74
CA MET A 65 4.09 6.90 -10.68
C MET A 65 3.87 6.02 -9.45
N CYS A 66 2.98 5.02 -9.52
CA CYS A 66 2.65 4.22 -8.33
C CYS A 66 2.10 2.84 -8.64
N LEU A 67 2.25 1.97 -7.66
CA LEU A 67 1.59 0.68 -7.54
C LEU A 67 0.68 0.75 -6.31
N GLN A 68 -0.64 0.71 -6.51
CA GLN A 68 -1.64 0.91 -5.44
C GLN A 68 -2.44 -0.34 -5.16
N GLY A 69 -2.64 -0.62 -3.89
CA GLY A 69 -3.40 -1.77 -3.41
C GLY A 69 -4.04 -1.51 -2.05
N GLY A 70 -4.42 -2.59 -1.36
CA GLY A 70 -5.01 -2.50 -0.03
C GLY A 70 -6.51 -2.33 0.01
N ASP A 71 -7.20 -2.38 -1.13
CA ASP A 71 -8.66 -2.46 -1.15
C ASP A 71 -9.10 -3.88 -0.80
N ILE A 72 -9.47 -4.08 0.46
CA ILE A 72 -9.87 -5.40 0.98
C ILE A 72 -11.28 -5.82 0.55
N GLU A 73 -12.06 -4.93 -0.06
CA GLU A 73 -13.45 -5.19 -0.41
C GLU A 73 -13.62 -5.81 -1.80
N GLY A 74 -12.77 -5.49 -2.75
CA GLY A 74 -12.94 -6.02 -4.09
C GLY A 74 -11.79 -5.71 -5.03
N ALA A 75 -10.75 -5.09 -4.53
CA ALA A 75 -9.59 -4.66 -5.30
C ALA A 75 -9.99 -3.87 -6.56
N ASP A 76 -10.97 -2.99 -6.42
CA ASP A 76 -11.48 -2.10 -7.49
C ASP A 76 -11.15 -0.63 -7.25
N GLY A 77 -10.60 -0.30 -6.08
CA GLY A 77 -10.21 1.05 -5.71
C GLY A 77 -11.26 1.86 -4.97
N TYR A 78 -12.44 1.30 -4.75
CA TYR A 78 -13.55 2.00 -4.07
C TYR A 78 -13.73 1.59 -2.61
N GLY A 79 -13.10 0.50 -2.19
CA GLY A 79 -13.25 -0.06 -0.86
C GLY A 79 -12.08 0.23 0.07
N GLY A 80 -12.10 -0.43 1.20
CA GLY A 80 -11.09 -0.37 2.24
C GLY A 80 -11.66 -0.01 3.60
N GLU A 81 -10.99 -0.48 4.64
CA GLU A 81 -11.30 -0.16 6.02
C GLU A 81 -10.02 -0.15 6.85
N SER A 82 -9.87 0.87 7.69
CA SER A 82 -8.74 0.93 8.61
C SER A 82 -8.99 0.11 9.87
N ILE A 83 -7.93 -0.11 10.63
CA ILE A 83 -8.04 -0.75 11.95
C ILE A 83 -8.79 0.09 12.97
N TYR A 84 -9.06 1.36 12.65
CA TYR A 84 -9.76 2.31 13.53
C TYR A 84 -11.28 2.36 13.29
N GLY A 85 -11.79 1.54 12.36
CA GLY A 85 -13.21 1.49 12.01
C GLY A 85 -13.58 2.48 10.89
N GLY A 86 -13.35 2.08 9.63
CA GLY A 86 -13.62 2.91 8.45
C GLY A 86 -12.46 3.84 8.12
N GLU A 87 -12.75 5.10 7.89
CA GLU A 87 -11.74 6.12 7.57
C GLU A 87 -11.11 6.69 8.84
N PHE A 88 -9.88 7.20 8.71
CA PHE A 88 -9.23 7.96 9.78
C PHE A 88 -8.54 9.20 9.24
N GLU A 89 -8.33 10.16 10.13
CA GLU A 89 -7.79 11.48 9.82
C GLU A 89 -6.34 11.44 9.34
N ASP A 90 -5.97 12.44 8.53
CA ASP A 90 -4.59 12.67 8.14
C ASP A 90 -3.73 13.02 9.37
N GLU A 91 -2.51 12.56 9.35
CA GLU A 91 -1.47 12.97 10.29
C GLU A 91 -0.77 14.23 9.75
N SER A 92 -0.01 14.92 10.60
CA SER A 92 0.70 16.14 10.21
C SER A 92 1.65 15.87 9.04
N PHE A 93 1.63 16.76 8.05
CA PHE A 93 2.57 16.72 6.93
C PHE A 93 3.87 17.48 7.22
N GLU A 94 3.98 18.16 8.34
CA GLU A 94 5.09 19.09 8.66
C GLU A 94 6.45 18.41 8.71
N ASN A 95 6.51 17.20 9.26
CA ASN A 95 7.73 16.39 9.34
C ASN A 95 7.60 15.09 8.55
N GLY A 96 6.65 15.06 7.63
CA GLY A 96 6.38 13.90 6.81
C GLY A 96 7.46 13.66 5.78
N MET A 97 7.54 12.41 5.36
CA MET A 97 8.40 11.98 4.27
C MET A 97 7.89 12.56 2.94
N SER A 98 8.79 13.07 2.10
CA SER A 98 8.42 13.53 0.75
C SER A 98 8.31 12.35 -0.22
N HIS A 99 7.45 12.49 -1.23
CA HIS A 99 7.34 11.56 -2.35
C HIS A 99 8.38 11.88 -3.45
N ASP A 100 9.63 12.07 -3.05
CA ASP A 100 10.70 12.59 -3.93
C ASP A 100 11.44 11.51 -4.72
N GLN A 101 11.11 10.25 -4.50
CA GLN A 101 11.78 9.12 -5.14
C GLN A 101 10.88 7.89 -5.21
N ALA A 102 11.31 6.90 -5.96
CA ALA A 102 10.68 5.58 -5.97
C ALA A 102 10.86 4.86 -4.62
N GLY A 103 9.86 4.08 -4.22
CA GLY A 103 9.92 3.26 -3.02
C GLY A 103 9.32 3.91 -1.76
N VAL A 104 8.72 5.07 -1.87
CA VAL A 104 7.96 5.69 -0.77
C VAL A 104 6.61 5.00 -0.65
N VAL A 105 6.23 4.61 0.56
CA VAL A 105 4.94 3.98 0.86
C VAL A 105 4.03 5.00 1.52
N SER A 106 2.86 5.22 0.94
CA SER A 106 1.96 6.31 1.29
C SER A 106 0.51 5.85 1.33
N MET A 107 -0.33 6.57 2.07
CA MET A 107 -1.76 6.29 2.15
C MET A 107 -2.49 6.71 0.87
N GLY A 108 -3.28 5.80 0.30
CA GLY A 108 -4.30 6.15 -0.67
C GLY A 108 -5.45 6.86 0.04
N ASN A 109 -6.06 7.86 -0.61
CA ASN A 109 -7.23 8.55 -0.06
C ASN A 109 -8.13 9.09 -1.17
N SER A 110 -9.31 9.56 -0.78
CA SER A 110 -10.30 10.22 -1.65
C SER A 110 -10.50 11.68 -1.26
N GLY A 111 -9.53 12.28 -0.62
CA GLY A 111 -9.56 13.64 -0.08
C GLY A 111 -9.06 13.69 1.35
N VAL A 112 -9.26 14.85 1.99
CA VAL A 112 -8.82 15.10 3.37
C VAL A 112 -9.48 14.13 4.35
N ASN A 113 -8.68 13.53 5.24
CA ASN A 113 -9.15 12.66 6.32
C ASN A 113 -9.95 11.43 5.86
N THR A 114 -9.55 10.80 4.75
CA THR A 114 -10.22 9.62 4.19
C THR A 114 -9.30 8.40 4.07
N ASN A 115 -8.35 8.26 4.99
CA ASN A 115 -7.42 7.12 5.03
C ASN A 115 -8.15 5.84 5.46
N THR A 116 -7.90 4.74 4.76
CA THR A 116 -8.47 3.42 5.08
C THR A 116 -7.37 2.36 5.13
N SER A 117 -7.51 1.29 4.36
CA SER A 117 -6.48 0.26 4.16
C SER A 117 -5.71 0.43 2.85
N GLN A 118 -6.17 1.30 1.96
CA GLN A 118 -5.50 1.53 0.68
C GLN A 118 -4.16 2.25 0.86
N PHE A 119 -3.16 1.79 0.13
CA PHE A 119 -1.82 2.37 0.11
C PHE A 119 -1.23 2.27 -1.29
N PHE A 120 -0.18 3.03 -1.53
CA PHE A 120 0.60 2.91 -2.76
C PHE A 120 2.10 2.95 -2.48
N ILE A 121 2.86 2.38 -3.40
CA ILE A 121 4.32 2.44 -3.43
C ILE A 121 4.68 3.28 -4.66
N THR A 122 5.46 4.34 -4.48
CA THR A 122 5.89 5.18 -5.59
C THR A 122 6.87 4.43 -6.50
N LEU A 123 6.74 4.67 -7.80
CA LEU A 123 7.63 4.13 -8.83
C LEU A 123 8.59 5.20 -9.39
N GLY A 124 8.48 6.41 -8.91
CA GLY A 124 9.30 7.57 -9.29
C GLY A 124 8.99 8.74 -8.39
N GLU A 125 9.46 9.92 -8.78
CA GLU A 125 9.16 11.16 -8.08
C GLU A 125 7.69 11.56 -8.25
N CYS A 126 7.01 11.83 -7.13
CA CYS A 126 5.59 12.21 -7.06
C CYS A 126 5.40 13.34 -6.05
N THR A 127 6.24 14.36 -6.07
CA THR A 127 6.21 15.46 -5.08
C THR A 127 4.92 16.27 -5.07
N HIS A 128 4.10 16.16 -6.13
CA HIS A 128 2.76 16.75 -6.17
C HIS A 128 1.81 16.13 -5.12
N LEU A 129 2.16 14.99 -4.54
CA LEU A 129 1.40 14.33 -3.48
C LEU A 129 1.81 14.78 -2.07
N ASP A 130 2.87 15.54 -1.94
CA ASP A 130 3.30 16.09 -0.65
C ASP A 130 2.23 17.04 -0.11
N GLY A 131 1.85 16.83 1.15
CA GLY A 131 0.74 17.58 1.76
C GLY A 131 -0.67 17.08 1.42
N GLU A 132 -0.79 16.08 0.56
CA GLU A 132 -2.08 15.46 0.18
C GLU A 132 -2.22 14.03 0.71
N ASN A 133 -1.13 13.26 0.70
CA ASN A 133 -1.09 11.87 1.13
C ASN A 133 -0.01 11.68 2.19
N ASN A 134 -0.33 11.00 3.29
CA ASN A 134 0.64 10.69 4.33
C ASN A 134 1.60 9.59 3.86
N ALA A 135 2.84 9.96 3.59
CA ALA A 135 3.94 9.04 3.36
C ALA A 135 4.44 8.49 4.71
N PHE A 136 4.25 7.20 4.95
CA PHE A 136 4.50 6.60 6.26
C PHE A 136 5.58 5.52 6.26
N GLY A 137 6.22 5.29 5.13
CA GLY A 137 7.26 4.27 5.05
C GLY A 137 8.06 4.32 3.75
N LYS A 138 9.08 3.50 3.70
CA LYS A 138 9.91 3.34 2.51
C LYS A 138 10.32 1.89 2.33
N VAL A 139 10.46 1.48 1.09
CA VAL A 139 11.03 0.18 0.73
C VAL A 139 12.52 0.20 1.01
N VAL A 140 13.01 -0.74 1.84
CA VAL A 140 14.42 -0.88 2.20
C VAL A 140 15.07 -2.11 1.60
N GLU A 141 14.27 -3.10 1.18
CA GLU A 141 14.73 -4.29 0.43
C GLU A 141 13.68 -4.67 -0.61
N GLY A 142 14.12 -5.19 -1.75
CA GLY A 142 13.22 -5.70 -2.78
C GLY A 142 12.67 -4.65 -3.74
N MET A 143 13.24 -3.45 -3.78
CA MET A 143 12.78 -2.40 -4.71
C MET A 143 12.86 -2.83 -6.18
N ASN A 144 13.82 -3.70 -6.52
CA ASN A 144 13.93 -4.28 -7.86
C ASN A 144 12.65 -5.04 -8.26
N TYR A 145 11.99 -5.72 -7.34
CA TYR A 145 10.73 -6.42 -7.61
C TYR A 145 9.58 -5.43 -7.86
N VAL A 146 9.53 -4.37 -7.06
CA VAL A 146 8.52 -3.31 -7.23
C VAL A 146 8.66 -2.62 -8.59
N LEU A 147 9.90 -2.32 -9.01
CA LEU A 147 10.17 -1.72 -10.31
C LEU A 147 9.88 -2.71 -11.46
N ASP A 148 10.20 -3.98 -11.29
CA ASP A 148 9.88 -5.02 -12.27
C ASP A 148 8.37 -5.12 -12.52
N ILE A 149 7.59 -5.12 -11.44
CA ILE A 149 6.13 -5.07 -11.52
C ILE A 149 5.66 -3.78 -12.18
N GLY A 150 6.13 -2.63 -11.70
CA GLY A 150 5.70 -1.32 -12.17
C GLY A 150 5.99 -1.07 -13.65
N ASN A 151 7.12 -1.56 -14.15
CA ASN A 151 7.54 -1.38 -15.54
C ASN A 151 7.00 -2.45 -16.49
N GLY A 152 6.75 -3.66 -15.97
CA GLY A 152 6.39 -4.83 -16.77
C GLY A 152 4.91 -5.18 -16.77
N THR A 153 4.11 -4.59 -15.89
CA THR A 153 2.68 -4.91 -15.77
C THR A 153 1.88 -4.20 -16.86
N GLU A 154 1.18 -4.97 -17.67
CA GLU A 154 0.18 -4.44 -18.60
C GLU A 154 -1.12 -4.15 -17.87
N THR A 155 -1.77 -3.06 -18.23
CA THR A 155 -2.99 -2.58 -17.58
C THR A 155 -4.08 -2.31 -18.60
N ASP A 156 -5.34 -2.28 -18.11
CA ASP A 156 -6.49 -1.82 -18.89
C ASP A 156 -6.59 -0.28 -18.88
N ASP A 157 -7.68 0.25 -19.43
CA ASP A 157 -7.91 1.70 -19.53
C ASP A 157 -8.10 2.40 -18.16
N ASP A 158 -8.36 1.62 -17.10
CA ASP A 158 -8.51 2.11 -15.72
C ASP A 158 -7.24 1.88 -14.89
N ASP A 159 -6.11 1.60 -15.55
CA ASP A 159 -4.81 1.30 -14.91
C ASP A 159 -4.82 0.03 -14.04
N LYS A 160 -5.80 -0.85 -14.23
CA LYS A 160 -5.88 -2.13 -13.52
C LYS A 160 -4.97 -3.16 -14.19
N PRO A 161 -4.12 -3.87 -13.43
CA PRO A 161 -3.30 -4.94 -13.98
C PRO A 161 -4.14 -6.02 -14.69
N LEU A 162 -3.78 -6.36 -15.93
CA LEU A 162 -4.42 -7.42 -16.70
C LEU A 162 -4.10 -8.80 -16.10
N GLN A 163 -2.87 -8.98 -15.61
CA GLN A 163 -2.48 -10.14 -14.82
C GLN A 163 -2.37 -9.71 -13.35
N ALA A 164 -2.96 -10.49 -12.45
CA ALA A 164 -3.01 -10.13 -11.04
C ALA A 164 -1.61 -9.95 -10.43
N VAL A 165 -1.46 -8.87 -9.67
CA VAL A 165 -0.36 -8.62 -8.76
C VAL A 165 -0.93 -8.72 -7.36
N VAL A 166 -0.47 -9.68 -6.57
CA VAL A 166 -1.12 -10.06 -5.30
C VAL A 166 -0.12 -10.04 -4.16
N VAL A 167 -0.58 -9.61 -3.00
CA VAL A 167 0.14 -9.85 -1.74
C VAL A 167 -0.07 -11.31 -1.35
N LYS A 168 0.88 -12.17 -1.68
CA LYS A 168 0.80 -13.61 -1.39
C LYS A 168 0.92 -13.90 0.10
N ASP A 169 1.76 -13.14 0.78
CA ASP A 169 1.97 -13.21 2.22
C ASP A 169 2.49 -11.87 2.74
N CYS A 170 2.32 -11.62 4.02
CA CYS A 170 2.79 -10.39 4.66
C CYS A 170 2.93 -10.59 6.17
N GLY A 171 3.70 -9.72 6.82
CA GLY A 171 3.92 -9.82 8.26
C GLY A 171 5.05 -8.91 8.74
N VAL A 172 5.49 -9.16 9.95
CA VAL A 172 6.62 -8.45 10.58
C VAL A 172 7.91 -9.14 10.23
N VAL A 173 8.95 -8.36 9.96
CA VAL A 173 10.32 -8.89 9.80
C VAL A 173 10.91 -9.15 11.18
N SER A 174 11.28 -10.40 11.40
CA SER A 174 11.94 -10.84 12.63
C SER A 174 13.44 -10.54 12.62
#